data_fa5da9cfac11ba5a6bf2318a75beb730
#
_entry.id   fa5da9cfac11ba5a6bf2318a75beb730
#
_cell.length_a   1.000
_cell.length_b   1.000
_cell.length_c   1.000
_cell.angle_alpha   90.00
_cell.angle_beta   90.00
_cell.angle_gamma   90.00
#
_symmetry.space_group_name_H-M   'P 1'
#
loop_
_entity.id
_entity.type
_entity.pdbx_description
1 polymer ?
#
loop_
_entity_poly.entity_id
_entity_poly.type
_entity_poly.pdbx_seq_one_letter_code
_entity_poly.pdbx_strand_id
1 'polypeptide(L)'
;MDDWFQMAKDLAKAERELKIEQWVEVTIYYGYAEKQVSLYHYNLPREMYFRYQWVIRWRMAKLQCQYPKQIVSTSLYFYDKRSGESLEVSSCLSKLISAKAQITKAERKMNEYIEHNRQNNMFFDENTDEELVKFREKLERKKIECAECEKRLELLVERRRNNQ
;
A
#
# COMPACT_ATOMS: atom_id res chain seq x y z
N MET A 1 9.98 -22.60 14.28
CA MET A 1 9.47 -21.54 13.35
C MET A 1 8.11 -21.17 13.87
N ASP A 2 7.92 -19.92 14.27
CA ASP A 2 6.76 -19.53 15.06
C ASP A 2 5.48 -19.67 14.23
N ASP A 3 4.59 -20.52 14.70
CA ASP A 3 3.32 -20.87 14.05
C ASP A 3 2.47 -19.62 13.73
N TRP A 4 2.53 -18.60 14.60
CA TRP A 4 1.84 -17.34 14.42
C TRP A 4 2.31 -16.52 13.20
N PHE A 5 3.60 -16.59 12.87
CA PHE A 5 4.14 -15.84 11.72
C PHE A 5 3.71 -16.46 10.39
N GLN A 6 3.64 -17.79 10.32
CA GLN A 6 3.05 -18.47 9.16
C GLN A 6 1.57 -18.14 9.04
N MET A 7 0.84 -18.15 10.15
CA MET A 7 -0.57 -17.76 10.20
C MET A 7 -0.77 -16.29 9.75
N ALA A 8 0.12 -15.37 10.12
CA ALA A 8 0.10 -13.99 9.63
C ALA A 8 0.25 -13.90 8.11
N LYS A 9 1.12 -14.73 7.51
CA LYS A 9 1.30 -14.80 6.05
C LYS A 9 0.04 -15.32 5.36
N ASP A 10 -0.58 -16.36 5.89
CA ASP A 10 -1.77 -16.97 5.33
C ASP A 10 -2.97 -16.01 5.42
N LEU A 11 -3.14 -15.33 6.55
CA LEU A 11 -4.15 -14.28 6.71
C LEU A 11 -3.91 -13.10 5.77
N ALA A 12 -2.66 -12.65 5.63
CA ALA A 12 -2.32 -11.56 4.70
C ALA A 12 -2.54 -11.95 3.24
N LYS A 13 -2.35 -13.22 2.89
CA LYS A 13 -2.67 -13.77 1.56
C LYS A 13 -4.18 -13.78 1.35
N ALA A 14 -4.94 -14.32 2.30
CA ALA A 14 -6.40 -14.36 2.26
C ALA A 14 -7.00 -12.95 2.16
N GLU A 15 -6.50 -11.97 2.93
CA GLU A 15 -6.92 -10.57 2.82
C GLU A 15 -6.72 -10.00 1.41
N ARG A 16 -5.63 -10.36 0.74
CA ARG A 16 -5.34 -9.91 -0.62
C ARG A 16 -6.21 -10.57 -1.67
N GLU A 17 -6.52 -11.85 -1.51
CA GLU A 17 -7.34 -12.61 -2.44
C GLU A 17 -8.84 -12.29 -2.33
N LEU A 18 -9.36 -12.15 -1.11
CA LEU A 18 -10.80 -11.90 -0.84
C LEU A 18 -11.26 -10.47 -1.15
N LYS A 19 -10.37 -9.51 -1.42
CA LYS A 19 -10.69 -8.08 -1.48
C LYS A 19 -10.20 -7.36 -2.72
N ILE A 20 -9.97 -8.09 -3.78
CA ILE A 20 -9.86 -7.50 -5.11
C ILE A 20 -11.27 -7.36 -5.66
N GLU A 21 -11.82 -6.14 -5.54
CA GLU A 21 -13.07 -5.77 -6.18
C GLU A 21 -12.76 -5.10 -7.52
N GLN A 22 -13.43 -5.55 -8.57
CA GLN A 22 -13.36 -4.86 -9.85
C GLN A 22 -14.22 -3.59 -9.80
N TRP A 23 -13.61 -2.47 -10.08
CA TRP A 23 -14.24 -1.17 -10.13
C TRP A 23 -14.21 -0.61 -11.55
N VAL A 24 -15.13 0.28 -11.83
CA VAL A 24 -15.25 0.97 -13.11
C VAL A 24 -15.27 2.46 -12.85
N GLU A 25 -14.34 3.15 -13.48
CA GLU A 25 -14.35 4.59 -13.59
C GLU A 25 -15.02 4.98 -14.89
N VAL A 26 -16.11 5.75 -14.79
CA VAL A 26 -16.88 6.23 -15.94
C VAL A 26 -16.85 7.74 -15.95
N THR A 27 -16.35 8.33 -17.01
CA THR A 27 -16.37 9.78 -17.19
C THR A 27 -17.19 10.13 -18.41
N ILE A 28 -18.15 11.03 -18.27
CA ILE A 28 -18.93 11.57 -19.38
C ILE A 28 -18.32 12.91 -19.78
N TYR A 29 -17.97 13.02 -21.05
CA TYR A 29 -17.44 14.23 -21.68
C TYR A 29 -18.47 14.83 -22.61
N TYR A 30 -18.45 16.14 -22.73
CA TYR A 30 -19.20 16.86 -23.74
C TYR A 30 -18.34 18.01 -24.28
N GLY A 31 -18.59 18.42 -25.52
CA GLY A 31 -17.86 19.52 -26.15
C GLY A 31 -17.66 19.29 -27.64
N TYR A 32 -16.78 20.08 -28.21
CA TYR A 32 -16.35 19.95 -29.58
C TYR A 32 -15.15 19.02 -29.70
N ALA A 33 -14.90 18.48 -30.91
CA ALA A 33 -13.83 17.50 -31.12
C ALA A 33 -12.47 17.93 -30.58
N GLU A 34 -12.16 19.24 -30.67
CA GLU A 34 -10.88 19.80 -30.25
C GLU A 34 -10.83 20.16 -28.75
N LYS A 35 -11.99 20.29 -28.09
CA LYS A 35 -12.07 20.65 -26.67
C LYS A 35 -13.26 20.00 -26.01
N GLN A 36 -13.01 18.93 -25.29
CA GLN A 36 -14.01 18.24 -24.48
C GLN A 36 -13.79 18.53 -22.99
N VAL A 37 -14.89 18.66 -22.26
CA VAL A 37 -14.91 18.90 -20.81
C VAL A 37 -15.60 17.72 -20.14
N SER A 38 -15.02 17.21 -19.07
CA SER A 38 -15.67 16.20 -18.22
C SER A 38 -16.74 16.85 -17.36
N LEU A 39 -17.96 16.30 -17.37
CA LEU A 39 -19.06 16.81 -16.57
C LEU A 39 -19.48 15.86 -15.44
N TYR A 40 -19.48 14.58 -15.71
CA TYR A 40 -19.84 13.58 -14.73
C TYR A 40 -18.75 12.55 -14.60
N HIS A 41 -18.40 12.25 -13.35
CA HIS A 41 -17.41 11.24 -13.00
C HIS A 41 -18.03 10.26 -11.99
N TYR A 42 -18.03 8.98 -12.35
CA TYR A 42 -18.55 7.90 -11.51
C TYR A 42 -17.44 6.92 -11.21
N ASN A 43 -17.37 6.48 -9.99
CA ASN A 43 -16.47 5.43 -9.55
C ASN A 43 -17.30 4.38 -8.82
N LEU A 44 -17.56 3.26 -9.49
CA LEU A 44 -18.54 2.26 -9.06
C LEU A 44 -17.93 0.86 -9.06
N PRO A 45 -18.31 0.00 -8.09
CA PRO A 45 -18.08 -1.44 -8.23
C PRO A 45 -18.68 -1.96 -9.53
N ARG A 46 -18.00 -2.92 -10.18
CA ARG A 46 -18.41 -3.46 -11.49
C ARG A 46 -19.87 -3.94 -11.51
N GLU A 47 -20.31 -4.59 -10.43
CA GLU A 47 -21.70 -5.05 -10.34
C GLU A 47 -22.71 -3.87 -10.32
N MET A 48 -22.37 -2.80 -9.61
CA MET A 48 -23.20 -1.60 -9.61
C MET A 48 -23.19 -0.87 -10.95
N TYR A 49 -22.07 -0.86 -11.67
CA TYR A 49 -21.99 -0.29 -13.00
C TYR A 49 -23.02 -0.90 -13.94
N PHE A 50 -23.18 -2.22 -13.96
CA PHE A 50 -24.20 -2.87 -14.81
C PHE A 50 -25.63 -2.46 -14.45
N ARG A 51 -25.91 -2.21 -13.16
CA ARG A 51 -27.21 -1.71 -12.71
C ARG A 51 -27.44 -0.24 -13.07
N TYR A 52 -26.37 0.56 -13.10
CA TYR A 52 -26.44 2.00 -13.34
C TYR A 52 -26.21 2.39 -14.81
N GLN A 53 -26.00 1.47 -15.73
CA GLN A 53 -25.80 1.77 -17.16
C GLN A 53 -26.90 2.63 -17.77
N TRP A 54 -28.16 2.38 -17.37
CA TRP A 54 -29.29 3.14 -17.85
C TRP A 54 -29.26 4.61 -17.38
N VAL A 55 -28.79 4.90 -16.18
CA VAL A 55 -28.61 6.26 -15.66
C VAL A 55 -27.56 6.99 -16.46
N ILE A 56 -26.44 6.33 -16.76
CA ILE A 56 -25.34 6.90 -17.57
C ILE A 56 -25.86 7.23 -18.98
N ARG A 57 -26.55 6.29 -19.62
CA ARG A 57 -27.15 6.49 -20.95
C ARG A 57 -28.18 7.60 -20.96
N TRP A 58 -29.03 7.66 -19.94
CA TRP A 58 -30.01 8.72 -19.79
C TRP A 58 -29.37 10.10 -19.66
N ARG A 59 -28.32 10.21 -18.85
CA ARG A 59 -27.55 11.47 -18.72
C ARG A 59 -26.87 11.88 -20.01
N MET A 60 -26.29 10.94 -20.74
CA MET A 60 -25.73 11.21 -22.07
C MET A 60 -26.78 11.73 -23.04
N ALA A 61 -27.94 11.08 -23.09
CA ALA A 61 -29.05 11.51 -23.94
C ALA A 61 -29.55 12.92 -23.57
N LYS A 62 -29.67 13.20 -22.27
CA LYS A 62 -30.05 14.52 -21.77
C LYS A 62 -29.04 15.60 -22.19
N LEU A 63 -27.75 15.33 -22.07
CA LEU A 63 -26.70 16.24 -22.52
C LEU A 63 -26.75 16.45 -24.03
N GLN A 64 -26.96 15.38 -24.80
CA GLN A 64 -27.08 15.49 -26.29
C GLN A 64 -28.29 16.31 -26.69
N CYS A 65 -29.41 16.24 -25.95
CA CYS A 65 -30.57 17.07 -26.17
C CYS A 65 -30.32 18.55 -25.82
N GLN A 66 -29.61 18.80 -24.71
CA GLN A 66 -29.28 20.18 -24.30
C GLN A 66 -28.24 20.84 -25.20
N TYR A 67 -27.31 20.05 -25.72
CA TYR A 67 -26.20 20.53 -26.52
C TYR A 67 -26.11 19.76 -27.88
N PRO A 68 -27.09 19.93 -28.78
CA PRO A 68 -27.20 19.08 -29.97
C PRO A 68 -26.02 19.24 -30.97
N LYS A 69 -25.29 20.34 -30.88
CA LYS A 69 -24.10 20.58 -31.72
C LYS A 69 -22.78 20.06 -31.10
N GLN A 70 -22.83 19.58 -29.90
CA GLN A 70 -21.67 19.06 -29.19
C GLN A 70 -21.64 17.53 -29.21
N ILE A 71 -20.44 16.97 -29.12
CA ILE A 71 -20.25 15.53 -29.04
C ILE A 71 -20.34 15.14 -27.57
N VAL A 72 -21.15 14.15 -27.27
CA VAL A 72 -21.21 13.51 -25.93
C VAL A 72 -20.54 12.14 -26.03
N SER A 73 -19.54 11.93 -25.24
CA SER A 73 -18.77 10.67 -25.23
C SER A 73 -18.55 10.18 -23.80
N THR A 74 -18.17 8.91 -23.66
CA THR A 74 -17.78 8.32 -22.37
C THR A 74 -16.44 7.65 -22.47
N SER A 75 -15.65 7.72 -21.41
CA SER A 75 -14.53 6.82 -21.19
C SER A 75 -14.86 5.83 -20.07
N LEU A 76 -14.43 4.60 -20.26
CA LEU A 76 -14.59 3.52 -19.30
C LEU A 76 -13.21 2.97 -18.97
N TYR A 77 -12.88 2.94 -17.69
CA TYR A 77 -11.65 2.36 -17.20
C TYR A 77 -11.97 1.33 -16.11
N PHE A 78 -11.64 0.07 -16.38
CA PHE A 78 -11.79 -1.02 -15.42
C PHE A 78 -10.49 -1.21 -14.67
N TYR A 79 -10.57 -1.30 -13.36
CA TYR A 79 -9.41 -1.54 -12.52
C TYR A 79 -9.76 -2.35 -11.27
N ASP A 80 -8.75 -2.99 -10.72
CA ASP A 80 -8.89 -3.73 -9.49
C ASP A 80 -8.63 -2.81 -8.31
N LYS A 81 -9.66 -2.61 -7.48
CA LYS A 81 -9.55 -1.85 -6.24
C LYS A 81 -9.40 -2.80 -5.07
N ARG A 82 -8.35 -2.60 -4.31
CA ARG A 82 -8.22 -3.25 -3.02
C ARG A 82 -9.01 -2.46 -1.99
N SER A 83 -9.99 -3.08 -1.34
CA SER A 83 -10.74 -2.41 -0.29
C SER A 83 -9.81 -2.13 0.89
N GLY A 84 -9.68 -0.84 1.26
CA GLY A 84 -8.71 -0.38 2.25
C GLY A 84 -8.99 -0.79 3.70
N GLU A 85 -10.22 -1.19 4.03
CA GLU A 85 -10.63 -1.36 5.42
C GLU A 85 -10.14 -2.64 6.10
N SER A 86 -9.48 -3.52 5.41
CA SER A 86 -9.12 -4.80 5.97
C SER A 86 -7.81 -5.42 5.49
N LEU A 87 -6.92 -4.62 4.96
CA LEU A 87 -5.54 -5.02 4.71
C LEU A 87 -4.64 -4.79 5.95
N GLU A 88 -5.22 -4.81 7.17
CA GLU A 88 -4.48 -4.53 8.39
C GLU A 88 -3.33 -5.51 8.61
N VAL A 89 -3.60 -6.82 8.47
CA VAL A 89 -2.58 -7.85 8.63
C VAL A 89 -1.55 -7.75 7.52
N SER A 90 -1.98 -7.62 6.27
CA SER A 90 -1.08 -7.49 5.12
C SER A 90 -0.19 -6.24 5.21
N SER A 91 -0.75 -5.11 5.62
CA SER A 91 0.00 -3.86 5.81
C SER A 91 0.99 -3.97 6.97
N CYS A 92 0.58 -4.54 8.09
CA CYS A 92 1.43 -4.71 9.27
C CYS A 92 2.58 -5.70 8.99
N LEU A 93 2.30 -6.80 8.31
CA LEU A 93 3.30 -7.77 7.87
C LEU A 93 4.34 -7.14 6.93
N SER A 94 3.90 -6.32 5.97
CA SER A 94 4.81 -5.62 5.05
C SER A 94 5.73 -4.64 5.78
N LYS A 95 5.21 -3.94 6.79
CA LYS A 95 6.01 -3.04 7.66
C LYS A 95 7.05 -3.82 8.45
N LEU A 96 6.66 -4.96 9.04
CA LEU A 96 7.57 -5.82 9.79
C LEU A 96 8.71 -6.36 8.91
N ILE A 97 8.40 -6.86 7.72
CA ILE A 97 9.41 -7.34 6.77
C ILE A 97 10.37 -6.21 6.38
N SER A 98 9.83 -5.02 6.10
CA SER A 98 10.65 -3.84 5.78
C SER A 98 11.53 -3.42 6.95
N ALA A 99 11.03 -3.44 8.17
CA ALA A 99 11.79 -3.12 9.37
C ALA A 99 12.95 -4.12 9.59
N LYS A 100 12.69 -5.42 9.46
CA LYS A 100 13.74 -6.46 9.54
C LYS A 100 14.82 -6.27 8.48
N ALA A 101 14.46 -5.98 7.23
CA ALA A 101 15.41 -5.70 6.16
C ALA A 101 16.26 -4.44 6.44
N GLN A 102 15.66 -3.40 7.04
CA GLN A 102 16.39 -2.20 7.43
C GLN A 102 17.39 -2.43 8.57
N ILE A 103 17.06 -3.31 9.54
CA ILE A 103 17.99 -3.72 10.60
C ILE A 103 19.20 -4.41 9.99
N THR A 104 18.98 -5.44 9.17
CA THR A 104 20.05 -6.17 8.48
C THR A 104 20.95 -5.24 7.67
N LYS A 105 20.37 -4.27 6.96
CA LYS A 105 21.13 -3.27 6.20
C LYS A 105 21.94 -2.34 7.11
N ALA A 106 21.39 -1.95 8.26
CA ALA A 106 22.09 -1.10 9.23
C ALA A 106 23.24 -1.85 9.91
N GLU A 107 23.03 -3.11 10.30
CA GLU A 107 24.06 -3.98 10.86
C GLU A 107 25.22 -4.20 9.88
N ARG A 108 24.90 -4.48 8.61
CA ARG A 108 25.91 -4.62 7.58
C ARG A 108 26.77 -3.35 7.43
N LYS A 109 26.13 -2.17 7.34
CA LYS A 109 26.85 -0.90 7.24
C LYS A 109 27.71 -0.61 8.46
N MET A 110 27.24 -0.93 9.66
CA MET A 110 28.02 -0.77 10.88
C MET A 110 29.25 -1.69 10.87
N ASN A 111 29.07 -2.95 10.47
CA ASN A 111 30.18 -3.90 10.39
C ASN A 111 31.22 -3.51 9.31
N GLU A 112 30.76 -3.07 8.14
CA GLU A 112 31.62 -2.53 7.09
C GLU A 112 32.44 -1.32 7.59
N TYR A 113 31.84 -0.43 8.35
CA TYR A 113 32.51 0.72 8.96
C TYR A 113 33.57 0.28 9.98
N ILE A 114 33.24 -0.66 10.87
CA ILE A 114 34.16 -1.21 11.87
C ILE A 114 35.37 -1.85 11.17
N GLU A 115 35.11 -2.70 10.19
CA GLU A 115 36.15 -3.44 9.49
C GLU A 115 37.07 -2.52 8.70
N HIS A 116 36.53 -1.53 8.02
CA HIS A 116 37.30 -0.50 7.32
C HIS A 116 38.21 0.28 8.27
N ASN A 117 37.72 0.71 9.42
CA ASN A 117 38.52 1.47 10.37
C ASN A 117 39.56 0.63 11.12
N ARG A 118 39.25 -0.64 11.42
CA ARG A 118 40.25 -1.57 11.98
C ARG A 118 41.43 -1.75 11.06
N GLN A 119 41.23 -1.75 9.74
CA GLN A 119 42.30 -1.94 8.77
C GLN A 119 43.12 -0.67 8.49
N ASN A 120 42.47 0.50 8.53
CA ASN A 120 43.04 1.75 8.04
C ASN A 120 43.38 2.79 9.13
N ASN A 121 42.90 2.58 10.39
CA ASN A 121 43.10 3.55 11.45
C ASN A 121 43.69 2.90 12.70
N MET A 122 44.94 3.14 12.97
CA MET A 122 45.65 2.62 14.16
C MET A 122 45.09 3.11 15.50
N PHE A 123 44.37 4.23 15.50
CA PHE A 123 43.79 4.84 16.70
C PHE A 123 42.28 4.57 16.82
N PHE A 124 41.71 3.68 16.02
CA PHE A 124 40.30 3.35 16.08
C PHE A 124 39.97 2.58 17.34
N ASP A 125 39.11 3.17 18.16
CA ASP A 125 38.55 2.54 19.35
C ASP A 125 37.01 2.47 19.23
N GLU A 126 36.51 1.27 19.17
CA GLU A 126 35.06 1.00 19.03
C GLU A 126 34.19 1.53 20.17
N ASN A 127 34.79 1.84 21.32
CA ASN A 127 34.04 2.36 22.46
C ASN A 127 33.93 3.91 22.48
N THR A 128 34.86 4.57 21.83
CA THR A 128 34.97 6.05 21.85
C THR A 128 34.65 6.70 20.51
N ASP A 129 34.52 5.92 19.44
CA ASP A 129 34.22 6.44 18.11
C ASP A 129 32.78 6.98 18.01
N GLU A 130 32.65 8.29 17.79
CA GLU A 130 31.37 9.01 17.75
C GLU A 130 30.45 8.54 16.62
N GLU A 131 31.00 8.18 15.46
CA GLU A 131 30.20 7.68 14.35
C GLU A 131 29.63 6.29 14.64
N LEU A 132 30.42 5.45 15.30
CA LEU A 132 29.97 4.11 15.71
C LEU A 132 28.88 4.18 16.77
N VAL A 133 28.97 5.15 17.70
CA VAL A 133 27.89 5.42 18.67
C VAL A 133 26.60 5.78 17.93
N LYS A 134 26.63 6.66 16.93
CA LYS A 134 25.46 7.02 16.12
C LYS A 134 24.88 5.81 15.35
N PHE A 135 25.73 4.93 14.82
CA PHE A 135 25.27 3.69 14.17
C PHE A 135 24.55 2.78 15.17
N ARG A 136 25.10 2.59 16.38
CA ARG A 136 24.50 1.77 17.44
C ARG A 136 23.15 2.33 17.90
N GLU A 137 23.06 3.63 18.14
CA GLU A 137 21.80 4.29 18.53
C GLU A 137 20.72 4.18 17.43
N LYS A 138 21.13 4.33 16.16
CA LYS A 138 20.21 4.16 15.03
C LYS A 138 19.73 2.73 14.88
N LEU A 139 20.62 1.79 15.11
CA LEU A 139 20.29 0.35 15.07
C LEU A 139 19.32 0.00 16.18
N GLU A 140 19.56 0.50 17.40
CA GLU A 140 18.71 0.23 18.56
C GLU A 140 17.30 0.81 18.36
N ARG A 141 17.17 2.04 17.85
CA ARG A 141 15.87 2.61 17.49
C ARG A 141 15.11 1.73 16.49
N LYS A 142 15.79 1.23 15.45
CA LYS A 142 15.16 0.34 14.47
C LYS A 142 14.75 -1.01 15.07
N LYS A 143 15.49 -1.54 16.02
CA LYS A 143 15.12 -2.77 16.73
C LYS A 143 13.87 -2.58 17.59
N ILE A 144 13.74 -1.45 18.26
CA ILE A 144 12.54 -1.07 19.02
C ILE A 144 11.32 -0.96 18.10
N GLU A 145 11.43 -0.21 17.00
CA GLU A 145 10.35 -0.08 16.00
C GLU A 145 9.93 -1.44 15.42
N CYS A 146 10.89 -2.33 15.17
CA CYS A 146 10.62 -3.68 14.68
C CYS A 146 9.86 -4.52 15.71
N ALA A 147 10.25 -4.47 16.99
CA ALA A 147 9.59 -5.18 18.07
C ALA A 147 8.15 -4.67 18.29
N GLU A 148 7.90 -3.37 18.16
CA GLU A 148 6.55 -2.79 18.20
C GLU A 148 5.68 -3.28 17.03
N CYS A 149 6.23 -3.32 15.82
CA CYS A 149 5.53 -3.86 14.65
C CYS A 149 5.21 -5.36 14.82
N GLU A 150 6.13 -6.12 15.37
CA GLU A 150 5.96 -7.55 15.63
C GLU A 150 4.83 -7.81 16.64
N LYS A 151 4.86 -7.11 17.77
CA LYS A 151 3.82 -7.18 18.79
C LYS A 151 2.45 -6.77 18.27
N ARG A 152 2.40 -5.73 17.46
CA ARG A 152 1.14 -5.28 16.82
C ARG A 152 0.58 -6.34 15.87
N LEU A 153 1.43 -6.96 15.07
CA LEU A 153 1.03 -8.02 14.14
C LEU A 153 0.50 -9.24 14.89
N GLU A 154 1.18 -9.65 15.95
CA GLU A 154 0.78 -10.76 16.80
C GLU A 154 -0.63 -10.55 17.39
N LEU A 155 -0.88 -9.36 17.96
CA LEU A 155 -2.21 -8.98 18.46
C LEU A 155 -3.30 -8.99 17.38
N LEU A 156 -2.98 -8.61 16.16
CA LEU A 156 -3.94 -8.66 15.04
C LEU A 156 -4.26 -10.11 14.65
N VAL A 157 -3.26 -10.99 14.65
CA VAL A 157 -3.45 -12.42 14.36
C VAL A 157 -4.31 -13.07 15.43
N GLU A 158 -4.03 -12.81 16.71
CA GLU A 158 -4.83 -13.32 17.83
C GLU A 158 -6.29 -12.87 17.77
N ARG A 159 -6.53 -11.58 17.49
CA ARG A 159 -7.91 -11.06 17.33
C ARG A 159 -8.65 -11.78 16.21
N ARG A 160 -7.99 -12.04 15.09
CA ARG A 160 -8.60 -12.76 13.96
C ARG A 160 -8.89 -14.21 14.29
N ARG A 161 -8.01 -14.86 15.06
CA ARG A 161 -8.22 -16.23 15.55
C ARG A 161 -9.42 -16.36 16.49
N ASN A 162 -9.60 -15.37 17.37
CA ASN A 162 -10.70 -15.39 18.34
C ASN A 162 -12.06 -14.99 17.74
N ASN A 163 -12.07 -14.44 16.55
CA ASN A 163 -13.29 -14.02 15.82
C ASN A 163 -13.73 -15.03 14.73
N GLN A 164 -13.04 -16.16 14.60
CA GLN A 164 -13.41 -17.30 13.75
C GLN A 164 -14.09 -18.37 14.59
#